data_04756a7ca276ee1bcda3d1f44f2afe39
#
_entry.id   04756a7ca276ee1bcda3d1f44f2afe39
#
_cell.length_a   1.000
_cell.length_b   1.000
_cell.length_c   1.000
_cell.angle_alpha   90.00
_cell.angle_beta   90.00
_cell.angle_gamma   90.00
#
_symmetry.space_group_name_H-M   'P 1'
#
loop_
_entity.id
_entity.type
_entity.pdbx_description
1 polymer ?
#
loop_
_entity_poly.entity_id
_entity_poly.type
_entity_poly.pdbx_seq_one_letter_code
_entity_poly.pdbx_strand_id
1 'polypeptide(L)'
;MSYPTTWFVTGTSRGLGLELVTQLLRRGDTVAATTRTARRLDEALGAADRSRLLILELDLTDEAAVAAAVEQCTQRLGRIDVVVNNAGYGFLGAVEEASDTEARQMFDVQIFGVLNLLRAVLPAMRARRGGRIINISSILGMTALPGWGLYCAGKYALEGLTEALAAEVSGFGIDVHLIEPGYTRTDFLRTTSLGLPSATIADYEAIRDMTEAHLAMPGTQLGDPVKAAAAIIAVAAGGKTPLHQLLGSDSYGLAKARIDALTVDVENGRAVAFSTDITPDA
;
A
#
# COMPACT_ATOMS: atom_id res chain seq x y z
N MET A 1 23.67 8.26 20.64
CA MET A 1 23.22 7.01 19.98
C MET A 1 21.71 7.12 19.82
N SER A 2 21.20 7.19 18.60
CA SER A 2 19.75 7.12 18.38
C SER A 2 19.30 5.69 18.70
N TYR A 3 18.24 5.54 19.48
CA TYR A 3 17.63 4.24 19.69
C TYR A 3 17.18 3.65 18.35
N PRO A 4 17.25 2.31 18.16
CA PRO A 4 16.74 1.68 16.96
C PRO A 4 15.24 2.00 16.80
N THR A 5 14.83 2.28 15.56
CA THR A 5 13.45 2.55 15.22
C THR A 5 12.66 1.23 15.23
N THR A 6 11.45 1.25 15.77
CA THR A 6 10.57 0.07 15.78
C THR A 6 9.52 0.19 14.67
N TRP A 7 9.54 -0.79 13.78
CA TRP A 7 8.67 -0.87 12.61
C TRP A 7 7.60 -1.94 12.79
N PHE A 8 6.39 -1.65 12.36
CA PHE A 8 5.32 -2.62 12.18
C PHE A 8 5.02 -2.71 10.67
N VAL A 9 5.36 -3.84 10.06
CA VAL A 9 5.26 -4.02 8.60
C VAL A 9 4.30 -5.14 8.27
N THR A 10 3.33 -4.88 7.40
CA THR A 10 2.36 -5.88 6.98
C THR A 10 2.74 -6.54 5.65
N GLY A 11 2.36 -7.83 5.45
CA GLY A 11 2.56 -8.52 4.18
C GLY A 11 4.03 -8.82 3.86
N THR A 12 4.78 -9.40 4.81
CA THR A 12 6.24 -9.47 4.79
C THR A 12 6.83 -10.77 4.24
N SER A 13 6.02 -11.77 3.88
CA SER A 13 6.52 -13.11 3.47
C SER A 13 7.15 -13.16 2.08
N ARG A 14 7.09 -12.08 1.30
CA ARG A 14 7.64 -11.97 -0.07
C ARG A 14 7.69 -10.53 -0.57
N GLY A 15 8.30 -10.36 -1.74
CA GLY A 15 8.29 -9.10 -2.49
C GLY A 15 8.83 -7.91 -1.71
N LEU A 16 8.19 -6.75 -1.87
CA LEU A 16 8.65 -5.50 -1.27
C LEU A 16 8.67 -5.54 0.26
N GLY A 17 7.66 -6.17 0.89
CA GLY A 17 7.61 -6.30 2.34
C GLY A 17 8.75 -7.14 2.92
N LEU A 18 9.13 -8.24 2.27
CA LEU A 18 10.28 -9.06 2.65
C LEU A 18 11.59 -8.30 2.51
N GLU A 19 11.77 -7.61 1.39
CA GLU A 19 12.97 -6.81 1.15
C GLU A 19 13.11 -5.68 2.17
N LEU A 20 12.00 -5.02 2.48
CA LEU A 20 11.97 -3.98 3.52
C LEU A 20 12.40 -4.52 4.89
N VAL A 21 11.82 -5.64 5.34
CA VAL A 21 12.20 -6.29 6.61
C VAL A 21 13.68 -6.66 6.61
N THR A 22 14.18 -7.22 5.51
CA THR A 22 15.58 -7.62 5.37
C THR A 22 16.52 -6.43 5.53
N GLN A 23 16.23 -5.29 4.89
CA GLN A 23 17.05 -4.08 5.01
C GLN A 23 16.97 -3.45 6.40
N LEU A 24 15.79 -3.41 7.02
CA LEU A 24 15.60 -2.88 8.37
C LEU A 24 16.42 -3.67 9.40
N LEU A 25 16.37 -4.99 9.34
CA LEU A 25 17.18 -5.85 10.23
C LEU A 25 18.67 -5.63 10.03
N ARG A 26 19.16 -5.53 8.79
CA ARG A 26 20.57 -5.21 8.47
C ARG A 26 21.01 -3.85 9.01
N ARG A 27 20.08 -2.88 9.10
CA ARG A 27 20.33 -1.56 9.71
C ARG A 27 20.36 -1.58 11.23
N GLY A 28 19.93 -2.68 11.86
CA GLY A 28 19.78 -2.78 13.31
C GLY A 28 18.47 -2.20 13.85
N ASP A 29 17.48 -1.96 13.00
CA ASP A 29 16.13 -1.57 13.42
C ASP A 29 15.39 -2.78 14.03
N THR A 30 14.34 -2.50 14.79
CA THR A 30 13.47 -3.52 15.38
C THR A 30 12.20 -3.65 14.54
N VAL A 31 11.79 -4.87 14.21
CA VAL A 31 10.71 -5.11 13.27
C VAL A 31 9.68 -6.08 13.85
N ALA A 32 8.42 -5.66 13.89
CA ALA A 32 7.27 -6.53 13.96
C ALA A 32 6.78 -6.79 12.53
N ALA A 33 6.97 -7.99 12.04
CA ALA A 33 6.66 -8.40 10.67
C ALA A 33 5.42 -9.29 10.66
N THR A 34 4.36 -8.87 9.95
CA THR A 34 3.14 -9.67 9.89
C THR A 34 3.00 -10.45 8.59
N THR A 35 2.49 -11.65 8.70
CA THR A 35 2.21 -12.56 7.58
C THR A 35 1.06 -13.49 7.94
N ARG A 36 0.36 -14.04 6.94
CA ARG A 36 -0.64 -15.11 7.16
C ARG A 36 -0.03 -16.48 7.48
N THR A 37 1.29 -16.64 7.27
CA THR A 37 1.99 -17.90 7.51
C THR A 37 3.41 -17.59 7.97
N ALA A 38 3.65 -17.67 9.28
CA ALA A 38 4.94 -17.34 9.91
C ALA A 38 6.11 -18.13 9.30
N ARG A 39 5.91 -19.43 9.05
CA ARG A 39 6.91 -20.31 8.44
C ARG A 39 7.46 -19.77 7.11
N ARG A 40 6.59 -19.20 6.24
CA ARG A 40 7.04 -18.67 4.95
C ARG A 40 7.99 -17.47 5.10
N LEU A 41 7.73 -16.60 6.06
CA LEU A 41 8.62 -15.48 6.34
C LEU A 41 9.93 -15.98 6.93
N ASP A 42 9.85 -16.94 7.85
CA ASP A 42 10.98 -17.57 8.51
C ASP A 42 11.94 -18.22 7.50
N GLU A 43 11.40 -19.02 6.58
CA GLU A 43 12.16 -19.64 5.50
C GLU A 43 12.78 -18.58 4.55
N ALA A 44 12.03 -17.54 4.20
CA ALA A 44 12.48 -16.50 3.27
C ALA A 44 13.61 -15.63 3.84
N LEU A 45 13.63 -15.39 5.16
CA LEU A 45 14.70 -14.65 5.83
C LEU A 45 15.99 -15.47 6.00
N GLY A 46 15.92 -16.80 5.92
CA GLY A 46 17.08 -17.69 5.99
C GLY A 46 17.94 -17.46 7.23
N ALA A 47 19.22 -17.17 7.06
CA ALA A 47 20.21 -16.97 8.12
C ALA A 47 20.27 -15.52 8.67
N ALA A 48 19.26 -14.66 8.38
CA ALA A 48 19.24 -13.30 8.90
C ALA A 48 19.21 -13.28 10.44
N ASP A 49 19.87 -12.26 11.05
CA ASP A 49 19.79 -12.03 12.48
C ASP A 49 18.35 -11.66 12.88
N ARG A 50 17.78 -12.43 13.80
CA ARG A 50 16.39 -12.29 14.26
C ARG A 50 16.28 -11.75 15.67
N SER A 51 17.35 -11.32 16.27
CA SER A 51 17.36 -10.78 17.63
C SER A 51 16.44 -9.56 17.80
N ARG A 52 16.14 -8.87 16.70
CA ARG A 52 15.27 -7.68 16.60
C ARG A 52 13.99 -7.90 15.79
N LEU A 53 13.62 -9.16 15.55
CA LEU A 53 12.44 -9.53 14.76
C LEU A 53 11.37 -10.16 15.63
N LEU A 54 10.16 -9.64 15.53
CA LEU A 54 8.94 -10.27 16.03
C LEU A 54 8.07 -10.68 14.84
N ILE A 55 7.94 -11.97 14.59
CA ILE A 55 7.02 -12.48 13.57
C ILE A 55 5.63 -12.64 14.20
N LEU A 56 4.62 -12.06 13.54
CA LEU A 56 3.22 -12.12 13.93
C LEU A 56 2.41 -12.78 12.82
N GLU A 57 1.83 -13.94 13.11
CA GLU A 57 0.87 -14.56 12.20
C GLU A 57 -0.47 -13.86 12.35
N LEU A 58 -0.96 -13.23 11.28
CA LEU A 58 -2.06 -12.28 11.36
C LEU A 58 -2.85 -12.23 10.04
N ASP A 59 -4.17 -12.33 10.16
CA ASP A 59 -5.12 -11.90 9.14
C ASP A 59 -5.56 -10.46 9.45
N LEU A 60 -5.28 -9.54 8.53
CA LEU A 60 -5.63 -8.12 8.69
C LEU A 60 -7.13 -7.85 8.67
N THR A 61 -7.92 -8.78 8.16
CA THR A 61 -9.39 -8.67 8.11
C THR A 61 -10.05 -8.94 9.47
N ASP A 62 -9.33 -9.55 10.41
CA ASP A 62 -9.75 -9.76 11.79
C ASP A 62 -9.28 -8.60 12.67
N GLU A 63 -10.20 -7.67 12.98
CA GLU A 63 -9.91 -6.48 13.78
C GLU A 63 -9.39 -6.82 15.18
N ALA A 64 -9.94 -7.86 15.82
CA ALA A 64 -9.52 -8.26 17.16
C ALA A 64 -8.11 -8.84 17.16
N ALA A 65 -7.79 -9.66 16.14
CA ALA A 65 -6.43 -10.18 15.96
C ALA A 65 -5.41 -9.06 15.66
N VAL A 66 -5.80 -8.04 14.89
CA VAL A 66 -4.95 -6.87 14.62
C VAL A 66 -4.67 -6.09 15.90
N ALA A 67 -5.69 -5.83 16.72
CA ALA A 67 -5.53 -5.14 18.01
C ALA A 67 -4.59 -5.92 18.95
N ALA A 68 -4.77 -7.24 19.07
CA ALA A 68 -3.93 -8.10 19.88
C ALA A 68 -2.47 -8.14 19.38
N ALA A 69 -2.25 -8.13 18.05
CA ALA A 69 -0.92 -8.10 17.46
C ALA A 69 -0.19 -6.77 17.75
N VAL A 70 -0.88 -5.63 17.71
CA VAL A 70 -0.34 -4.31 18.06
C VAL A 70 -0.01 -4.25 19.56
N GLU A 71 -0.88 -4.79 20.42
CA GLU A 71 -0.62 -4.89 21.85
C GLU A 71 0.63 -5.75 22.13
N GLN A 72 0.70 -6.96 21.55
CA GLN A 72 1.86 -7.85 21.68
C GLN A 72 3.15 -7.17 21.20
N CYS A 73 3.10 -6.44 20.08
CA CYS A 73 4.23 -5.67 19.58
C CYS A 73 4.67 -4.63 20.61
N THR A 74 3.74 -3.87 21.17
CA THR A 74 4.04 -2.83 22.16
C THR A 74 4.60 -3.41 23.45
N GLN A 75 4.06 -4.52 23.93
CA GLN A 75 4.55 -5.22 25.13
C GLN A 75 5.99 -5.75 24.94
N ARG A 76 6.31 -6.29 23.76
CA ARG A 76 7.61 -6.93 23.50
C ARG A 76 8.69 -5.97 23.01
N LEU A 77 8.30 -4.96 22.23
CA LEU A 77 9.24 -4.05 21.57
C LEU A 77 9.16 -2.61 22.11
N GLY A 78 8.26 -2.34 23.04
CA GLY A 78 8.09 -1.07 23.74
C GLY A 78 7.17 -0.07 23.04
N ARG A 79 7.36 0.19 21.75
CA ARG A 79 6.53 1.14 20.98
C ARG A 79 6.60 0.82 19.49
N ILE A 80 5.69 1.40 18.72
CA ILE A 80 5.71 1.34 17.25
C ILE A 80 5.99 2.76 16.74
N ASP A 81 7.14 2.99 16.12
CA ASP A 81 7.52 4.29 15.56
C ASP A 81 6.99 4.48 14.14
N VAL A 82 7.08 3.43 13.33
CA VAL A 82 6.69 3.43 11.92
C VAL A 82 5.76 2.25 11.64
N VAL A 83 4.64 2.54 11.01
CA VAL A 83 3.73 1.53 10.46
C VAL A 83 3.84 1.54 8.95
N VAL A 84 3.99 0.35 8.33
CA VAL A 84 3.95 0.19 6.87
C VAL A 84 2.81 -0.75 6.50
N ASN A 85 1.74 -0.19 5.96
CA ASN A 85 0.62 -0.91 5.37
C ASN A 85 1.03 -1.36 3.96
N ASN A 86 1.69 -2.53 3.88
CA ASN A 86 2.20 -3.08 2.62
C ASN A 86 1.39 -4.29 2.13
N ALA A 87 0.64 -4.94 3.00
CA ALA A 87 -0.15 -6.11 2.62
C ALA A 87 -1.19 -5.76 1.54
N GLY A 88 -1.21 -6.55 0.49
CA GLY A 88 -2.14 -6.39 -0.62
C GLY A 88 -1.86 -7.41 -1.72
N TYR A 89 -2.79 -7.50 -2.66
CA TYR A 89 -2.66 -8.32 -3.85
C TYR A 89 -3.36 -7.63 -5.03
N GLY A 90 -2.98 -7.99 -6.25
CA GLY A 90 -3.60 -7.48 -7.48
C GLY A 90 -4.84 -8.28 -7.87
N PHE A 91 -5.73 -7.65 -8.65
CA PHE A 91 -6.81 -8.35 -9.35
C PHE A 91 -6.84 -7.85 -10.79
N LEU A 92 -6.85 -8.78 -11.73
CA LEU A 92 -6.75 -8.48 -13.16
C LEU A 92 -7.86 -9.22 -13.92
N GLY A 93 -8.79 -8.46 -14.45
CA GLY A 93 -9.96 -8.90 -15.21
C GLY A 93 -10.86 -7.71 -15.54
N ALA A 94 -11.84 -7.89 -16.40
CA ALA A 94 -12.82 -6.83 -16.67
C ALA A 94 -13.65 -6.55 -15.40
N VAL A 95 -14.12 -5.32 -15.27
CA VAL A 95 -14.91 -4.90 -14.09
C VAL A 95 -16.16 -5.78 -13.93
N GLU A 96 -16.79 -6.16 -15.05
CA GLU A 96 -17.99 -7.01 -15.07
C GLU A 96 -17.70 -8.47 -14.70
N GLU A 97 -16.47 -8.93 -14.86
CA GLU A 97 -16.05 -10.30 -14.52
C GLU A 97 -15.77 -10.48 -13.02
N ALA A 98 -15.53 -9.38 -12.28
CA ALA A 98 -15.28 -9.46 -10.85
C ALA A 98 -16.55 -9.78 -10.08
N SER A 99 -16.59 -10.94 -9.39
CA SER A 99 -17.69 -11.30 -8.51
C SER A 99 -17.77 -10.41 -7.26
N ASP A 100 -18.94 -10.33 -6.62
CA ASP A 100 -19.14 -9.60 -5.35
C ASP A 100 -18.16 -10.10 -4.26
N THR A 101 -17.94 -11.42 -4.18
CA THR A 101 -17.03 -12.01 -3.20
C THR A 101 -15.59 -11.58 -3.45
N GLU A 102 -15.10 -11.61 -4.69
CA GLU A 102 -13.73 -11.19 -5.04
C GLU A 102 -13.52 -9.70 -4.76
N ALA A 103 -14.52 -8.88 -5.10
CA ALA A 103 -14.50 -7.45 -4.84
C ALA A 103 -14.40 -7.17 -3.33
N ARG A 104 -15.27 -7.78 -2.51
CA ARG A 104 -15.24 -7.62 -1.04
C ARG A 104 -13.92 -8.06 -0.44
N GLN A 105 -13.43 -9.25 -0.80
CA GLN A 105 -12.15 -9.77 -0.30
C GLN A 105 -10.97 -8.84 -0.59
N MET A 106 -10.95 -8.17 -1.75
CA MET A 106 -9.91 -7.20 -2.06
C MET A 106 -10.01 -5.97 -1.15
N PHE A 107 -11.21 -5.42 -0.97
CA PHE A 107 -11.42 -4.27 -0.10
C PHE A 107 -11.19 -4.61 1.37
N ASP A 108 -11.56 -5.82 1.80
CA ASP A 108 -11.30 -6.30 3.17
C ASP A 108 -9.81 -6.22 3.54
N VAL A 109 -8.94 -6.64 2.62
CA VAL A 109 -7.49 -6.58 2.86
C VAL A 109 -6.94 -5.16 2.67
N GLN A 110 -7.26 -4.49 1.55
CA GLN A 110 -6.59 -3.26 1.15
C GLN A 110 -7.11 -2.01 1.85
N ILE A 111 -8.35 -2.04 2.36
CA ILE A 111 -8.99 -0.89 3.00
C ILE A 111 -9.35 -1.21 4.45
N PHE A 112 -10.19 -2.23 4.69
CA PHE A 112 -10.63 -2.53 6.05
C PHE A 112 -9.49 -3.04 6.93
N GLY A 113 -8.57 -3.84 6.38
CA GLY A 113 -7.36 -4.26 7.08
C GLY A 113 -6.43 -3.09 7.46
N VAL A 114 -6.30 -2.10 6.57
CA VAL A 114 -5.57 -0.86 6.88
C VAL A 114 -6.27 -0.08 7.98
N LEU A 115 -7.60 0.07 7.92
CA LEU A 115 -8.39 0.75 8.95
C LEU A 115 -8.28 0.05 10.30
N ASN A 116 -8.30 -1.30 10.34
CA ASN A 116 -8.10 -2.08 11.56
C ASN A 116 -6.76 -1.73 12.22
N LEU A 117 -5.67 -1.71 11.43
CA LEU A 117 -4.35 -1.37 11.96
C LEU A 117 -4.26 0.09 12.39
N LEU A 118 -4.81 1.03 11.62
CA LEU A 118 -4.82 2.46 11.98
C LEU A 118 -5.55 2.69 13.31
N ARG A 119 -6.73 2.08 13.51
CA ARG A 119 -7.47 2.18 14.77
C ARG A 119 -6.66 1.66 15.97
N ALA A 120 -5.88 0.61 15.77
CA ALA A 120 -5.06 0.02 16.82
C ALA A 120 -3.82 0.86 17.17
N VAL A 121 -3.18 1.53 16.19
CA VAL A 121 -1.89 2.22 16.43
C VAL A 121 -2.03 3.71 16.73
N LEU A 122 -3.02 4.40 16.13
CA LEU A 122 -3.19 5.85 16.24
C LEU A 122 -3.36 6.36 17.68
N PRO A 123 -4.10 5.69 18.60
CA PRO A 123 -4.23 6.18 19.97
C PRO A 123 -2.87 6.37 20.68
N ALA A 124 -1.97 5.39 20.56
CA ALA A 124 -0.64 5.49 21.16
C ALA A 124 0.25 6.51 20.45
N MET A 125 0.19 6.62 19.11
CA MET A 125 0.92 7.62 18.35
C MET A 125 0.46 9.04 18.70
N ARG A 126 -0.85 9.27 18.79
CA ARG A 126 -1.44 10.56 19.16
C ARG A 126 -1.07 10.96 20.60
N ALA A 127 -1.14 10.03 21.56
CA ALA A 127 -0.80 10.29 22.95
C ALA A 127 0.66 10.74 23.11
N ARG A 128 1.61 10.14 22.38
CA ARG A 128 3.04 10.52 22.43
C ARG A 128 3.41 11.65 21.47
N ARG A 129 2.44 12.15 20.66
CA ARG A 129 2.63 13.19 19.64
C ARG A 129 3.75 12.87 18.66
N GLY A 130 3.72 11.67 18.10
CA GLY A 130 4.74 11.25 17.14
C GLY A 130 4.53 9.84 16.61
N GLY A 131 4.92 9.64 15.37
CA GLY A 131 4.83 8.38 14.64
C GLY A 131 4.86 8.60 13.14
N ARG A 132 4.99 7.53 12.39
CA ARG A 132 4.88 7.56 10.93
C ARG A 132 3.99 6.46 10.41
N ILE A 133 3.19 6.79 9.43
CA ILE A 133 2.32 5.86 8.71
C ILE A 133 2.70 5.91 7.24
N ILE A 134 3.04 4.77 6.69
CA ILE A 134 3.38 4.60 5.28
C ILE A 134 2.40 3.61 4.67
N ASN A 135 1.59 4.07 3.73
CA ASN A 135 0.66 3.25 3.00
C ASN A 135 1.23 2.92 1.62
N ILE A 136 1.44 1.64 1.34
CA ILE A 136 1.89 1.21 0.02
C ILE A 136 0.68 1.15 -0.90
N SER A 137 0.54 2.20 -1.69
CA SER A 137 -0.45 2.35 -2.73
C SER A 137 0.07 1.74 -4.06
N SER A 138 -0.16 2.40 -5.14
CA SER A 138 0.31 2.10 -6.49
C SER A 138 0.12 3.33 -7.36
N ILE A 139 0.83 3.43 -8.46
CA ILE A 139 0.47 4.38 -9.52
C ILE A 139 -1.00 4.19 -9.98
N LEU A 140 -1.53 2.98 -9.84
CA LEU A 140 -2.94 2.67 -10.10
C LEU A 140 -3.91 3.19 -9.02
N GLY A 141 -3.42 3.88 -8.00
CA GLY A 141 -4.20 4.74 -7.10
C GLY A 141 -4.41 6.16 -7.63
N MET A 142 -3.64 6.59 -8.63
CA MET A 142 -3.75 7.91 -9.28
C MET A 142 -4.27 7.82 -10.72
N THR A 143 -4.05 6.70 -11.41
CA THR A 143 -4.53 6.45 -12.77
C THR A 143 -5.19 5.08 -12.87
N ALA A 144 -5.97 4.85 -13.92
CA ALA A 144 -6.62 3.56 -14.13
C ALA A 144 -6.23 2.98 -15.49
N LEU A 145 -6.09 1.66 -15.53
CA LEU A 145 -5.84 0.91 -16.75
C LEU A 145 -6.94 -0.14 -16.96
N PRO A 146 -7.28 -0.46 -18.22
CA PRO A 146 -8.21 -1.55 -18.53
C PRO A 146 -7.79 -2.85 -17.84
N GLY A 147 -8.73 -3.64 -17.36
CA GLY A 147 -8.48 -4.88 -16.63
C GLY A 147 -8.04 -4.73 -15.18
N TRP A 148 -7.59 -3.57 -14.75
CA TRP A 148 -7.18 -3.29 -13.37
C TRP A 148 -8.27 -2.59 -12.54
N GLY A 149 -9.50 -2.48 -13.07
CA GLY A 149 -10.54 -1.65 -12.48
C GLY A 149 -10.80 -1.88 -10.99
N LEU A 150 -10.94 -3.14 -10.56
CA LEU A 150 -11.16 -3.46 -9.15
C LEU A 150 -9.94 -3.10 -8.28
N TYR A 151 -8.73 -3.40 -8.74
CA TYR A 151 -7.50 -3.04 -8.03
C TYR A 151 -7.32 -1.51 -7.95
N CYS A 152 -7.57 -0.80 -9.07
CA CYS A 152 -7.57 0.66 -9.07
C CYS A 152 -8.55 1.22 -8.05
N ALA A 153 -9.79 0.72 -8.00
CA ALA A 153 -10.79 1.18 -7.03
C ALA A 153 -10.28 1.06 -5.57
N GLY A 154 -9.67 -0.08 -5.21
CA GLY A 154 -9.05 -0.26 -3.90
C GLY A 154 -7.92 0.73 -3.64
N LYS A 155 -7.02 0.96 -4.62
CA LYS A 155 -5.91 1.90 -4.45
C LYS A 155 -6.36 3.37 -4.42
N TYR A 156 -7.33 3.77 -5.25
CA TYR A 156 -7.94 5.11 -5.15
C TYR A 156 -8.61 5.34 -3.79
N ALA A 157 -9.28 4.32 -3.24
CA ALA A 157 -9.84 4.41 -1.90
C ALA A 157 -8.76 4.59 -0.84
N LEU A 158 -7.62 3.91 -0.97
CA LEU A 158 -6.48 4.07 -0.06
C LEU A 158 -5.82 5.45 -0.17
N GLU A 159 -5.73 6.02 -1.39
CA GLU A 159 -5.25 7.39 -1.61
C GLU A 159 -6.11 8.39 -0.83
N GLY A 160 -7.42 8.44 -1.12
CA GLY A 160 -8.32 9.40 -0.47
C GLY A 160 -8.37 9.23 1.07
N LEU A 161 -8.36 7.98 1.57
CA LEU A 161 -8.25 7.69 2.99
C LEU A 161 -6.95 8.27 3.60
N THR A 162 -5.84 8.14 2.88
CA THR A 162 -4.53 8.55 3.38
C THR A 162 -4.35 10.06 3.34
N GLU A 163 -4.84 10.74 2.30
CA GLU A 163 -4.85 12.20 2.21
C GLU A 163 -5.65 12.83 3.37
N ALA A 164 -6.85 12.29 3.64
CA ALA A 164 -7.67 12.74 4.76
C ALA A 164 -6.95 12.51 6.10
N LEU A 165 -6.42 11.30 6.31
CA LEU A 165 -5.68 10.95 7.51
C LEU A 165 -4.48 11.88 7.74
N ALA A 166 -3.72 12.21 6.70
CA ALA A 166 -2.57 13.10 6.80
C ALA A 166 -2.95 14.49 7.36
N ALA A 167 -4.09 15.02 6.90
CA ALA A 167 -4.62 16.30 7.42
C ALA A 167 -5.09 16.18 8.87
N GLU A 168 -5.83 15.11 9.20
CA GLU A 168 -6.39 14.86 10.54
C GLU A 168 -5.32 14.71 11.63
N VAL A 169 -4.20 14.04 11.31
CA VAL A 169 -3.17 13.70 12.31
C VAL A 169 -1.97 14.66 12.34
N SER A 170 -1.89 15.62 11.43
CA SER A 170 -0.79 16.58 11.32
C SER A 170 -0.51 17.33 12.62
N GLY A 171 -1.58 17.76 13.31
CA GLY A 171 -1.50 18.44 14.60
C GLY A 171 -0.99 17.57 15.76
N PHE A 172 -0.85 16.26 15.57
CA PHE A 172 -0.34 15.33 16.58
C PHE A 172 1.13 14.90 16.34
N GLY A 173 1.82 15.49 15.37
CA GLY A 173 3.21 15.14 15.04
C GLY A 173 3.33 13.75 14.44
N ILE A 174 2.28 13.27 13.77
CA ILE A 174 2.27 12.01 13.05
C ILE A 174 2.41 12.32 11.56
N ASP A 175 3.46 11.81 10.94
CA ASP A 175 3.71 11.95 9.51
C ASP A 175 3.02 10.80 8.76
N VAL A 176 2.40 11.12 7.64
CA VAL A 176 1.70 10.12 6.79
C VAL A 176 2.22 10.23 5.37
N HIS A 177 2.48 9.09 4.72
CA HIS A 177 2.98 9.03 3.36
C HIS A 177 2.30 7.94 2.55
N LEU A 178 2.09 8.23 1.28
CA LEU A 178 1.75 7.29 0.22
C LEU A 178 3.01 6.92 -0.55
N ILE A 179 3.18 5.64 -0.78
CA ILE A 179 4.20 5.13 -1.71
C ILE A 179 3.46 4.56 -2.91
N GLU A 180 3.79 5.06 -4.08
CA GLU A 180 3.09 4.75 -5.33
C GLU A 180 4.06 4.10 -6.34
N PRO A 181 4.34 2.79 -6.18
CA PRO A 181 5.21 2.09 -7.11
C PRO A 181 4.56 1.94 -8.49
N GLY A 182 5.39 2.00 -9.52
CA GLY A 182 5.11 1.42 -10.81
C GLY A 182 5.39 -0.10 -10.81
N TYR A 183 5.73 -0.65 -11.97
CA TYR A 183 6.05 -2.08 -12.10
C TYR A 183 7.36 -2.42 -11.40
N THR A 184 7.27 -2.92 -10.17
CA THR A 184 8.41 -3.38 -9.38
C THR A 184 8.65 -4.87 -9.58
N ARG A 185 9.91 -5.28 -9.78
CA ARG A 185 10.33 -6.65 -10.06
C ARG A 185 10.22 -7.54 -8.81
N THR A 186 8.98 -7.91 -8.51
CA THR A 186 8.60 -8.82 -7.41
C THR A 186 7.66 -9.90 -7.96
N ASP A 187 7.23 -10.82 -7.10
CA ASP A 187 6.22 -11.82 -7.45
C ASP A 187 4.78 -11.28 -7.46
N PHE A 188 4.59 -9.94 -7.49
CA PHE A 188 3.25 -9.34 -7.45
C PHE A 188 2.37 -9.75 -8.64
N LEU A 189 2.95 -9.89 -9.83
CA LEU A 189 2.26 -10.33 -11.05
C LEU A 189 2.19 -11.86 -11.22
N ARG A 190 2.63 -12.65 -10.23
CA ARG A 190 2.43 -14.11 -10.23
C ARG A 190 1.06 -14.45 -9.64
N THR A 191 0.50 -15.56 -10.04
CA THR A 191 -0.81 -16.07 -9.54
C THR A 191 -0.85 -16.28 -8.02
N THR A 192 0.29 -16.28 -7.35
CA THR A 192 0.37 -16.29 -5.89
C THR A 192 0.05 -14.95 -5.24
N SER A 193 0.05 -13.84 -6.02
CA SER A 193 -0.21 -12.47 -5.58
C SER A 193 -1.16 -11.71 -6.50
N LEU A 194 -1.65 -12.33 -7.58
CA LEU A 194 -2.56 -11.76 -8.53
C LEU A 194 -3.81 -12.64 -8.59
N GLY A 195 -4.96 -12.10 -8.19
CA GLY A 195 -6.26 -12.71 -8.39
C GLY A 195 -6.71 -12.52 -9.83
N LEU A 196 -7.39 -13.52 -10.36
CA LEU A 196 -8.07 -13.48 -11.63
C LEU A 196 -9.55 -13.81 -11.40
N PRO A 197 -10.47 -13.31 -12.22
CA PRO A 197 -11.89 -13.60 -12.07
C PRO A 197 -12.17 -15.10 -12.19
N SER A 198 -13.10 -15.57 -11.38
CA SER A 198 -13.53 -16.98 -11.38
C SER A 198 -14.31 -17.37 -12.63
N ALA A 199 -14.87 -16.38 -13.34
CA ALA A 199 -15.56 -16.54 -14.61
C ALA A 199 -15.13 -15.44 -15.59
N THR A 200 -15.07 -15.78 -16.87
CA THR A 200 -14.68 -14.84 -17.93
C THR A 200 -15.81 -14.68 -18.96
N ILE A 201 -15.92 -13.49 -19.53
CA ILE A 201 -16.87 -13.13 -20.57
C ILE A 201 -16.14 -13.08 -21.91
N ALA A 202 -16.65 -13.79 -22.92
CA ALA A 202 -15.96 -13.97 -24.20
C ALA A 202 -15.67 -12.62 -24.91
N ASP A 203 -16.54 -11.64 -24.74
CA ASP A 203 -16.45 -10.35 -25.42
C ASP A 203 -15.27 -9.46 -24.95
N TYR A 204 -14.65 -9.78 -23.78
CA TYR A 204 -13.48 -9.05 -23.25
C TYR A 204 -12.15 -9.64 -23.73
N GLU A 205 -12.02 -9.94 -25.04
CA GLU A 205 -10.78 -10.52 -25.61
C GLU A 205 -9.54 -9.65 -25.33
N ALA A 206 -9.65 -8.34 -25.54
CA ALA A 206 -8.55 -7.40 -25.27
C ALA A 206 -8.07 -7.39 -23.80
N ILE A 207 -8.97 -7.68 -22.85
CA ILE A 207 -8.61 -7.80 -21.43
C ILE A 207 -7.87 -9.10 -21.17
N ARG A 208 -8.21 -10.20 -21.88
CA ARG A 208 -7.47 -11.46 -21.80
C ARG A 208 -6.05 -11.31 -22.34
N ASP A 209 -5.90 -10.70 -23.51
CA ASP A 209 -4.58 -10.45 -24.11
C ASP A 209 -3.69 -9.63 -23.18
N MET A 210 -4.27 -8.58 -22.58
CA MET A 210 -3.57 -7.77 -21.59
C MET A 210 -3.23 -8.56 -20.33
N THR A 211 -4.13 -9.43 -19.86
CA THR A 211 -3.89 -10.31 -18.70
C THR A 211 -2.71 -11.24 -18.96
N GLU A 212 -2.68 -11.88 -20.13
CA GLU A 212 -1.59 -12.75 -20.54
C GLU A 212 -0.25 -11.99 -20.62
N ALA A 213 -0.26 -10.79 -21.19
CA ALA A 213 0.92 -9.93 -21.24
C ALA A 213 1.45 -9.60 -19.83
N HIS A 214 0.58 -9.31 -18.86
CA HIS A 214 0.99 -9.07 -17.48
C HIS A 214 1.52 -10.32 -16.77
N LEU A 215 0.92 -11.47 -17.00
CA LEU A 215 1.38 -12.74 -16.47
C LEU A 215 2.74 -13.17 -17.06
N ALA A 216 3.11 -12.66 -18.24
CA ALA A 216 4.41 -12.87 -18.86
C ALA A 216 5.50 -11.89 -18.37
N MET A 217 5.16 -10.81 -17.66
CA MET A 217 6.13 -9.80 -17.19
C MET A 217 7.06 -10.23 -16.04
N PRO A 218 6.73 -11.21 -15.16
CA PRO A 218 7.57 -11.49 -13.98
C PRO A 218 9.06 -11.66 -14.33
N GLY A 219 9.90 -10.80 -13.71
CA GLY A 219 11.35 -10.76 -13.95
C GLY A 219 11.81 -9.70 -14.96
N THR A 220 10.90 -9.04 -15.68
CA THR A 220 11.24 -8.01 -16.67
C THR A 220 10.87 -6.59 -16.24
N GLN A 221 10.16 -6.42 -15.11
CA GLN A 221 9.73 -5.12 -14.60
C GLN A 221 10.95 -4.20 -14.36
N LEU A 222 10.76 -2.89 -14.58
CA LEU A 222 11.83 -1.87 -14.46
C LEU A 222 12.21 -1.61 -13.00
N GLY A 223 11.25 -1.61 -12.08
CA GLY A 223 11.48 -1.24 -10.70
C GLY A 223 12.30 -2.28 -9.94
N ASP A 224 13.30 -1.79 -9.22
CA ASP A 224 14.18 -2.59 -8.36
C ASP A 224 13.60 -2.62 -6.92
N PRO A 225 13.19 -3.78 -6.39
CA PRO A 225 12.63 -3.87 -5.04
C PRO A 225 13.62 -3.46 -3.94
N VAL A 226 14.93 -3.66 -4.16
CA VAL A 226 15.97 -3.25 -3.20
C VAL A 226 16.02 -1.72 -3.09
N LYS A 227 16.00 -1.02 -4.23
CA LYS A 227 15.97 0.44 -4.27
C LYS A 227 14.63 1.00 -3.76
N ALA A 228 13.52 0.33 -4.06
CA ALA A 228 12.20 0.70 -3.57
C ALA A 228 12.13 0.61 -2.04
N ALA A 229 12.60 -0.48 -1.43
CA ALA A 229 12.68 -0.62 0.02
C ALA A 229 13.59 0.45 0.65
N ALA A 230 14.75 0.72 0.06
CA ALA A 230 15.63 1.79 0.53
C ALA A 230 14.96 3.18 0.47
N ALA A 231 14.18 3.47 -0.58
CA ALA A 231 13.42 4.70 -0.70
C ALA A 231 12.34 4.83 0.40
N ILE A 232 11.60 3.75 0.69
CA ILE A 232 10.62 3.71 1.78
C ILE A 232 11.28 4.00 3.13
N ILE A 233 12.44 3.40 3.37
CA ILE A 233 13.22 3.64 4.59
C ILE A 233 13.68 5.10 4.67
N ALA A 234 14.09 5.70 3.55
CA ALA A 234 14.48 7.10 3.50
C ALA A 234 13.30 8.05 3.78
N VAL A 235 12.11 7.76 3.24
CA VAL A 235 10.87 8.49 3.56
C VAL A 235 10.59 8.44 5.07
N ALA A 236 10.73 7.27 5.68
CA ALA A 236 10.52 7.11 7.11
C ALA A 236 11.59 7.79 7.98
N ALA A 237 12.79 8.04 7.46
CA ALA A 237 13.85 8.70 8.22
C ALA A 237 13.55 10.19 8.51
N GLY A 238 12.58 10.78 7.85
CA GLY A 238 12.14 12.16 8.03
C GLY A 238 12.85 13.15 7.12
N GLY A 239 12.34 14.38 7.13
CA GLY A 239 12.74 15.47 6.24
C GLY A 239 11.52 16.01 5.51
N LYS A 240 11.73 16.92 4.56
CA LYS A 240 10.64 17.39 3.67
C LYS A 240 10.36 16.34 2.60
N THR A 241 9.69 15.26 2.98
CA THR A 241 9.20 14.25 2.02
C THR A 241 7.76 14.59 1.63
N PRO A 242 7.38 14.46 0.35
CA PRO A 242 6.01 14.71 -0.07
C PRO A 242 5.07 13.64 0.52
N LEU A 243 3.77 13.96 0.58
CA LEU A 243 2.74 12.98 0.93
C LEU A 243 2.72 11.83 -0.11
N HIS A 244 2.75 12.18 -1.39
CA HIS A 244 2.79 11.27 -2.53
C HIS A 244 4.23 11.02 -2.97
N GLN A 245 4.72 9.80 -2.83
CA GLN A 245 6.06 9.40 -3.22
C GLN A 245 6.01 8.34 -4.31
N LEU A 246 6.13 8.78 -5.55
CA LEU A 246 6.22 7.90 -6.72
C LEU A 246 7.52 7.10 -6.72
N LEU A 247 7.45 5.82 -7.04
CA LEU A 247 8.62 4.96 -7.23
C LEU A 247 8.61 4.33 -8.63
N GLY A 248 9.60 4.70 -9.43
CA GLY A 248 9.79 4.26 -10.81
C GLY A 248 9.51 5.37 -11.83
N SER A 249 10.22 5.35 -12.94
CA SER A 249 10.04 6.30 -14.04
C SER A 249 8.70 6.10 -14.77
N ASP A 250 8.22 4.87 -14.81
CA ASP A 250 6.90 4.48 -15.30
C ASP A 250 5.79 5.08 -14.43
N SER A 251 5.92 4.98 -13.10
CA SER A 251 4.99 5.61 -12.17
C SER A 251 4.95 7.13 -12.38
N TYR A 252 6.10 7.77 -12.44
CA TYR A 252 6.19 9.22 -12.69
C TYR A 252 5.53 9.62 -14.01
N GLY A 253 5.81 8.90 -15.09
CA GLY A 253 5.24 9.19 -16.42
C GLY A 253 3.71 9.08 -16.44
N LEU A 254 3.17 8.01 -15.85
CA LEU A 254 1.72 7.78 -15.77
C LEU A 254 1.02 8.82 -14.89
N ALA A 255 1.61 9.16 -13.72
CA ALA A 255 1.06 10.21 -12.86
C ALA A 255 1.01 11.56 -13.59
N LYS A 256 2.10 11.94 -14.27
CA LYS A 256 2.14 13.19 -15.03
C LYS A 256 1.08 13.23 -16.14
N ALA A 257 0.96 12.17 -16.92
CA ALA A 257 -0.05 12.06 -17.97
C ALA A 257 -1.49 12.15 -17.41
N ARG A 258 -1.73 11.53 -16.24
CA ARG A 258 -3.04 11.62 -15.57
C ARG A 258 -3.36 13.03 -15.09
N ILE A 259 -2.39 13.71 -14.47
CA ILE A 259 -2.57 15.11 -14.02
C ILE A 259 -2.89 16.02 -15.20
N ASP A 260 -2.16 15.90 -16.30
CA ASP A 260 -2.37 16.70 -17.49
C ASP A 260 -3.77 16.46 -18.09
N ALA A 261 -4.20 15.19 -18.20
CA ALA A 261 -5.54 14.85 -18.69
C ALA A 261 -6.65 15.39 -17.77
N LEU A 262 -6.50 15.22 -16.45
CA LEU A 262 -7.47 15.71 -15.49
C LEU A 262 -7.57 17.24 -15.50
N THR A 263 -6.47 17.94 -15.69
CA THR A 263 -6.45 19.41 -15.83
C THR A 263 -7.30 19.84 -17.02
N VAL A 264 -7.18 19.15 -18.15
CA VAL A 264 -8.00 19.42 -19.35
C VAL A 264 -9.48 19.18 -19.07
N ASP A 265 -9.83 18.07 -18.40
CA ASP A 265 -11.22 17.75 -18.07
C ASP A 265 -11.85 18.81 -17.14
N VAL A 266 -11.10 19.23 -16.11
CA VAL A 266 -11.54 20.29 -15.16
C VAL A 266 -11.81 21.60 -15.89
N GLU A 267 -10.88 22.05 -16.76
CA GLU A 267 -11.07 23.30 -17.50
C GLU A 267 -12.22 23.22 -18.50
N ASN A 268 -12.38 22.09 -19.19
CA ASN A 268 -13.52 21.87 -20.09
C ASN A 268 -14.86 21.87 -19.34
N GLY A 269 -14.90 21.37 -18.12
CA GLY A 269 -16.08 21.34 -17.25
C GLY A 269 -16.42 22.67 -16.57
N ARG A 270 -15.54 23.68 -16.63
CA ARG A 270 -15.63 24.91 -15.85
C ARG A 270 -16.99 25.63 -15.98
N ALA A 271 -17.49 25.82 -17.19
CA ALA A 271 -18.74 26.55 -17.41
C ALA A 271 -19.94 25.87 -16.72
N VAL A 272 -19.99 24.54 -16.77
CA VAL A 272 -21.01 23.74 -16.08
C VAL A 272 -20.86 23.84 -14.57
N ALA A 273 -19.63 23.70 -14.05
CA ALA A 273 -19.37 23.79 -12.62
C ALA A 273 -19.88 25.10 -12.02
N PHE A 274 -19.53 26.23 -12.63
CA PHE A 274 -19.97 27.57 -12.13
C PHE A 274 -21.48 27.82 -12.35
N SER A 275 -22.13 27.16 -13.30
CA SER A 275 -23.57 27.33 -13.54
C SER A 275 -24.46 26.70 -12.47
N THR A 276 -23.88 25.86 -11.61
CA THR A 276 -24.62 25.17 -10.53
C THR A 276 -24.59 25.94 -9.20
N ASP A 277 -23.89 27.08 -9.14
CA ASP A 277 -23.86 27.92 -7.94
C ASP A 277 -25.19 28.66 -7.76
N ILE A 278 -25.59 28.84 -6.52
CA ILE A 278 -26.72 29.71 -6.19
C ILE A 278 -26.25 31.16 -6.45
N THR A 279 -26.90 31.81 -7.42
CA THR A 279 -26.68 33.25 -7.66
C THR A 279 -27.30 34.00 -6.49
N PRO A 280 -26.55 34.81 -5.74
CA PRO A 280 -27.16 35.67 -4.75
C PRO A 280 -28.22 36.55 -5.46
N ASP A 281 -29.43 36.65 -4.90
CA ASP A 281 -30.48 37.54 -5.41
C ASP A 281 -29.91 38.94 -5.61
N ALA A 282 -30.02 39.47 -6.83
CA ALA A 282 -29.52 40.76 -7.23
C ALA A 282 -30.32 41.90 -6.57
#